data_13c61cfb5a933a5e144960a059e70002
#
_entry.id   13c61cfb5a933a5e144960a059e70002
#
_cell.length_a   1.000
_cell.length_b   1.000
_cell.length_c   1.000
_cell.angle_alpha   90.00
_cell.angle_beta   90.00
_cell.angle_gamma   90.00
#
_symmetry.space_group_name_H-M   'P 1'
#
loop_
_entity.id
_entity.type
_entity.pdbx_description
1 polymer ?
#
loop_
_entity_poly.entity_id
_entity_poly.type
_entity_poly.pdbx_seq_one_letter_code
_entity_poly.pdbx_strand_id
1 'polypeptide(L)'
;MTDHILAIDFGTSNSAAALAVDGRPFRIALEDGQDTLPTAVFFPADRGPMRLGHSAARALTAGEDGRYMRALKSALGTELMGQVRTIGGRRRDLSEIIAGFLSALRERAEAATGLRFRRALSGRPVRFHSRHPDRDARALADLRACYLAAGFESVDFCLEPEAAVLATHGLGGGAGVGLVVDVGGGTTDFSLFDMQDGQPRILASSGIRLGGTDFDHAVSLSHAMPLLGHGGELRREFGPGRLPVPPALHVDLARWEKIPFLYTPEILRDAQRMAALAVDGRALGRLVDVLRDELGHDIAFAVERGKIAANRTGSARISLAPVEPGLSAPITAGTLAAALSGFRAQIEAAAMETLGKAGIAPRTVRHVMLVGGSSLMDLVTGAMQGLFPEAIQHRTEAFTAVVDGLALTAGDMGARNSDAFHSD
;
A
#
# COMPACT_ATOMS: atom_id res chain seq x y z
N MET A 1 -22.74 28.95 1.76
CA MET A 1 -22.61 27.47 1.73
C MET A 1 -21.26 27.13 2.36
N THR A 2 -21.25 26.42 3.45
CA THR A 2 -20.00 25.99 4.11
C THR A 2 -19.24 25.09 3.14
N ASP A 3 -18.01 25.47 2.81
CA ASP A 3 -17.15 24.74 1.86
C ASP A 3 -16.47 23.59 2.62
N HIS A 4 -17.10 22.42 2.61
CA HIS A 4 -16.60 21.24 3.33
C HIS A 4 -15.40 20.65 2.60
N ILE A 5 -14.31 20.40 3.33
CA ILE A 5 -13.11 19.74 2.83
C ILE A 5 -13.22 18.23 3.11
N LEU A 6 -13.12 17.40 2.07
CA LEU A 6 -13.09 15.95 2.22
C LEU A 6 -11.66 15.51 2.58
N ALA A 7 -11.50 14.96 3.76
CA ALA A 7 -10.25 14.30 4.14
C ALA A 7 -10.17 12.91 3.47
N ILE A 8 -9.07 12.61 2.79
CA ILE A 8 -8.88 11.36 2.07
C ILE A 8 -7.50 10.78 2.41
N ASP A 9 -7.50 9.59 2.96
CA ASP A 9 -6.32 8.73 2.97
C ASP A 9 -6.37 7.83 1.73
N PHE A 10 -5.60 8.17 0.70
CA PHE A 10 -5.40 7.34 -0.48
C PHE A 10 -4.17 6.44 -0.25
N GLY A 11 -4.37 5.30 0.41
CA GLY A 11 -3.31 4.35 0.72
C GLY A 11 -3.00 3.37 -0.42
N THR A 12 -1.87 2.68 -0.34
CA THR A 12 -1.47 1.65 -1.31
C THR A 12 -2.39 0.42 -1.26
N SER A 13 -2.79 0.01 -0.07
CA SER A 13 -3.62 -1.18 0.15
C SER A 13 -5.08 -0.83 0.40
N ASN A 14 -5.34 0.19 1.20
CA ASN A 14 -6.68 0.64 1.56
C ASN A 14 -6.75 2.16 1.48
N SER A 15 -7.95 2.67 1.22
CA SER A 15 -8.30 4.10 1.24
C SER A 15 -9.44 4.34 2.22
N ALA A 16 -9.50 5.53 2.78
CA ALA A 16 -10.56 5.98 3.68
C ALA A 16 -10.91 7.44 3.41
N ALA A 17 -12.13 7.83 3.79
CA ALA A 17 -12.56 9.22 3.75
C ALA A 17 -13.27 9.63 5.05
N ALA A 18 -13.06 10.87 5.46
CA ALA A 18 -13.69 11.44 6.64
C ALA A 18 -13.92 12.95 6.47
N LEU A 19 -14.71 13.50 7.37
CA LEU A 19 -14.85 14.95 7.53
C LEU A 19 -14.84 15.31 9.02
N ALA A 20 -14.57 16.56 9.36
CA ALA A 20 -14.73 17.05 10.72
C ALA A 20 -16.19 17.46 10.97
N VAL A 21 -16.78 16.96 12.04
CA VAL A 21 -18.09 17.34 12.55
C VAL A 21 -17.92 17.73 14.01
N ASP A 22 -18.24 18.98 14.34
CA ASP A 22 -18.11 19.50 15.71
C ASP A 22 -16.73 19.26 16.35
N GLY A 23 -15.65 19.43 15.56
CA GLY A 23 -14.28 19.24 15.99
C GLY A 23 -13.87 17.76 16.18
N ARG A 24 -14.68 16.82 15.69
CA ARG A 24 -14.40 15.37 15.76
C ARG A 24 -14.35 14.76 14.36
N PRO A 25 -13.52 13.74 14.14
CA PRO A 25 -13.48 13.03 12.88
C PRO A 25 -14.76 12.19 12.73
N PHE A 26 -15.43 12.35 11.61
CA PHE A 26 -16.54 11.51 11.18
C PHE A 26 -16.10 10.71 9.95
N ARG A 27 -15.86 9.42 10.13
CA ARG A 27 -15.47 8.50 9.06
C ARG A 27 -16.69 8.22 8.17
N ILE A 28 -16.49 8.23 6.87
CA ILE A 28 -17.54 8.00 5.89
C ILE A 28 -17.47 6.55 5.45
N ALA A 29 -18.54 5.79 5.69
CA ALA A 29 -18.65 4.43 5.17
C ALA A 29 -18.80 4.47 3.64
N LEU A 30 -17.75 4.07 2.93
CA LEU A 30 -17.69 4.15 1.47
C LEU A 30 -18.26 2.92 0.77
N GLU A 31 -18.25 1.76 1.42
CA GLU A 31 -18.78 0.50 0.88
C GLU A 31 -19.16 -0.46 2.01
N ASP A 32 -20.34 -1.06 1.93
CA ASP A 32 -20.83 -2.11 2.83
C ASP A 32 -20.71 -1.76 4.34
N GLY A 33 -20.82 -0.46 4.70
CA GLY A 33 -20.70 0.02 6.07
C GLY A 33 -19.28 -0.01 6.65
N GLN A 34 -18.25 -0.22 5.81
CA GLN A 34 -16.86 -0.24 6.24
C GLN A 34 -16.23 1.15 6.17
N ASP A 35 -15.43 1.50 7.18
CA ASP A 35 -14.67 2.76 7.27
C ASP A 35 -13.50 2.82 6.29
N THR A 36 -13.09 1.68 5.74
CA THR A 36 -12.00 1.57 4.78
C THR A 36 -12.43 0.80 3.54
N LEU A 37 -11.80 1.10 2.43
CA LEU A 37 -12.05 0.55 1.11
C LEU A 37 -10.72 0.05 0.53
N PRO A 38 -10.62 -1.20 0.05
CA PRO A 38 -9.42 -1.64 -0.68
C PRO A 38 -9.11 -0.69 -1.83
N THR A 39 -7.86 -0.24 -1.95
CA THR A 39 -7.40 0.59 -3.09
C THR A 39 -7.20 -0.33 -4.30
N ALA A 40 -8.31 -0.80 -4.83
CA ALA A 40 -8.39 -1.78 -5.89
C ALA A 40 -9.51 -1.46 -6.86
N VAL A 41 -9.31 -1.82 -8.14
CA VAL A 41 -10.29 -1.69 -9.21
C VAL A 41 -10.41 -2.98 -10.00
N PHE A 42 -11.59 -3.22 -10.56
CA PHE A 42 -11.86 -4.32 -11.47
C PHE A 42 -12.56 -3.80 -12.72
N PHE A 43 -12.05 -4.15 -13.89
CA PHE A 43 -12.64 -3.84 -15.19
C PHE A 43 -13.22 -5.12 -15.79
N PRO A 44 -14.56 -5.26 -15.84
CA PRO A 44 -15.18 -6.44 -16.44
C PRO A 44 -14.84 -6.60 -17.93
N ALA A 45 -14.73 -7.85 -18.40
CA ALA A 45 -14.42 -8.14 -19.81
C ALA A 45 -15.57 -7.73 -20.75
N ASP A 46 -16.79 -7.72 -20.27
CA ASP A 46 -18.00 -7.27 -20.99
C ASP A 46 -18.10 -5.74 -21.17
N ARG A 47 -17.04 -5.01 -20.78
CA ARG A 47 -16.96 -3.54 -20.80
C ARG A 47 -17.96 -2.83 -19.89
N GLY A 48 -18.46 -3.52 -18.86
CA GLY A 48 -19.24 -2.94 -17.79
C GLY A 48 -18.49 -1.83 -17.03
N PRO A 49 -19.15 -1.12 -16.10
CA PRO A 49 -18.53 -0.06 -15.32
C PRO A 49 -17.40 -0.62 -14.45
N MET A 50 -16.37 0.20 -14.23
CA MET A 50 -15.29 -0.09 -13.28
C MET A 50 -15.88 -0.32 -11.88
N ARG A 51 -15.54 -1.44 -11.26
CA ARG A 51 -15.83 -1.71 -9.85
C ARG A 51 -14.60 -1.34 -9.00
N LEU A 52 -14.81 -0.97 -7.75
CA LEU A 52 -13.73 -0.59 -6.84
C LEU A 52 -13.93 -1.22 -5.46
N GLY A 53 -12.86 -1.28 -4.67
CA GLY A 53 -12.90 -1.73 -3.29
C GLY A 53 -13.19 -3.22 -3.13
N HIS A 54 -14.08 -3.52 -2.18
CA HIS A 54 -14.51 -4.90 -1.91
C HIS A 54 -15.26 -5.52 -3.09
N SER A 55 -16.02 -4.71 -3.84
CA SER A 55 -16.70 -5.16 -5.05
C SER A 55 -15.71 -5.61 -6.14
N ALA A 56 -14.57 -4.92 -6.29
CA ALA A 56 -13.49 -5.35 -7.17
C ALA A 56 -12.84 -6.66 -6.71
N ALA A 57 -12.57 -6.79 -5.40
CA ALA A 57 -11.99 -8.01 -4.84
C ALA A 57 -12.95 -9.20 -4.95
N ARG A 58 -14.26 -8.98 -4.72
CA ARG A 58 -15.29 -10.03 -4.90
C ARG A 58 -15.38 -10.53 -6.35
N ALA A 59 -15.32 -9.62 -7.32
CA ALA A 59 -15.33 -10.01 -8.74
C ALA A 59 -14.17 -10.97 -9.08
N LEU A 60 -12.96 -10.63 -8.61
CA LEU A 60 -11.80 -11.51 -8.78
C LEU A 60 -12.00 -12.86 -8.11
N THR A 61 -12.41 -12.90 -6.84
CA THR A 61 -12.59 -14.17 -6.10
C THR A 61 -13.76 -15.01 -6.59
N ALA A 62 -14.74 -14.38 -7.25
CA ALA A 62 -15.83 -15.07 -7.95
C ALA A 62 -15.42 -15.63 -9.32
N GLY A 63 -14.19 -15.39 -9.77
CA GLY A 63 -13.71 -15.83 -11.08
C GLY A 63 -14.38 -15.10 -12.24
N GLU A 64 -14.87 -13.86 -12.04
CA GLU A 64 -15.46 -13.07 -13.12
C GLU A 64 -14.39 -12.69 -14.16
N ASP A 65 -14.74 -12.78 -15.42
CA ASP A 65 -13.85 -12.35 -16.50
C ASP A 65 -13.61 -10.85 -16.45
N GLY A 66 -12.34 -10.45 -16.34
CA GLY A 66 -11.99 -9.04 -16.26
C GLY A 66 -10.57 -8.81 -15.74
N ARG A 67 -10.23 -7.55 -15.56
CA ARG A 67 -8.91 -7.15 -15.07
C ARG A 67 -8.98 -6.51 -13.70
N TYR A 68 -8.42 -7.19 -12.71
CA TYR A 68 -8.21 -6.66 -11.37
C TYR A 68 -6.88 -5.91 -11.28
N MET A 69 -6.86 -4.77 -10.58
CA MET A 69 -5.66 -3.98 -10.33
C MET A 69 -5.68 -3.47 -8.89
N ARG A 70 -4.51 -3.54 -8.23
CA ARG A 70 -4.29 -3.09 -6.85
C ARG A 70 -2.92 -2.37 -6.75
N ALA A 71 -2.65 -1.76 -5.59
CA ALA A 71 -1.41 -1.04 -5.31
C ALA A 71 -1.15 0.14 -6.28
N LEU A 72 -2.20 0.81 -6.71
CA LEU A 72 -2.15 1.90 -7.68
C LEU A 72 -1.26 3.06 -7.23
N LYS A 73 -1.24 3.38 -5.92
CA LYS A 73 -0.38 4.42 -5.34
C LYS A 73 1.12 4.16 -5.59
N SER A 74 1.54 2.89 -5.68
CA SER A 74 2.94 2.52 -5.93
C SER A 74 3.44 2.90 -7.33
N ALA A 75 2.54 3.17 -8.27
CA ALA A 75 2.90 3.60 -9.63
C ALA A 75 3.22 5.10 -9.74
N LEU A 76 2.79 5.92 -8.77
CA LEU A 76 3.02 7.38 -8.79
C LEU A 76 4.51 7.71 -8.93
N GLY A 77 4.84 8.66 -9.77
CA GLY A 77 6.21 9.10 -10.05
C GLY A 77 7.04 8.12 -10.89
N THR A 78 6.47 6.99 -11.31
CA THR A 78 7.14 6.00 -12.17
C THR A 78 6.73 6.15 -13.63
N GLU A 79 7.48 5.51 -14.53
CA GLU A 79 7.15 5.47 -15.96
C GLU A 79 5.84 4.74 -16.27
N LEU A 80 5.35 3.92 -15.32
CA LEU A 80 4.08 3.21 -15.48
C LEU A 80 2.88 4.16 -15.59
N MET A 81 2.94 5.36 -14.98
CA MET A 81 1.85 6.33 -14.98
C MET A 81 1.40 6.73 -16.40
N GLY A 82 2.35 6.94 -17.30
CA GLY A 82 2.08 7.35 -18.69
C GLY A 82 1.94 6.17 -19.68
N GLN A 83 2.05 4.93 -19.24
CA GLN A 83 1.92 3.78 -20.13
C GLN A 83 0.46 3.48 -20.46
N VAL A 84 0.08 3.82 -21.71
CA VAL A 84 -1.25 3.52 -22.22
C VAL A 84 -1.40 2.05 -22.54
N ARG A 85 -2.40 1.39 -21.97
CA ARG A 85 -2.74 -0.02 -22.18
C ARG A 85 -4.23 -0.19 -22.51
N THR A 86 -4.59 -1.30 -23.14
CA THR A 86 -6.00 -1.65 -23.30
C THR A 86 -6.48 -2.33 -22.02
N ILE A 87 -7.36 -1.65 -21.28
CA ILE A 87 -7.94 -2.11 -20.01
C ILE A 87 -9.45 -1.91 -20.09
N GLY A 88 -10.22 -2.97 -19.85
CA GLY A 88 -11.69 -2.94 -20.00
C GLY A 88 -12.14 -2.53 -21.41
N GLY A 89 -11.43 -3.00 -22.45
CA GLY A 89 -11.74 -2.71 -23.86
C GLY A 89 -11.47 -1.25 -24.31
N ARG A 90 -10.82 -0.42 -23.49
CA ARG A 90 -10.44 0.97 -23.83
C ARG A 90 -8.97 1.21 -23.56
N ARG A 91 -8.36 2.09 -24.33
CA ARG A 91 -7.00 2.58 -24.06
C ARG A 91 -7.05 3.50 -22.86
N ARG A 92 -6.28 3.17 -21.82
CA ARG A 92 -6.18 3.93 -20.56
C ARG A 92 -4.75 3.94 -20.07
N ASP A 93 -4.38 4.96 -19.32
CA ASP A 93 -3.19 4.99 -18.49
C ASP A 93 -3.57 4.87 -17.00
N LEU A 94 -2.57 4.79 -16.13
CA LEU A 94 -2.81 4.68 -14.69
C LEU A 94 -3.35 5.97 -14.07
N SER A 95 -3.09 7.13 -14.67
CA SER A 95 -3.63 8.42 -14.20
C SER A 95 -5.15 8.44 -14.31
N GLU A 96 -5.70 7.98 -15.45
CA GLU A 96 -7.14 7.85 -15.65
C GLU A 96 -7.79 6.87 -14.66
N ILE A 97 -7.09 5.77 -14.36
CA ILE A 97 -7.59 4.75 -13.43
C ILE A 97 -7.63 5.29 -11.99
N ILE A 98 -6.56 5.96 -11.54
CA ILE A 98 -6.49 6.58 -10.20
C ILE A 98 -7.52 7.70 -10.10
N ALA A 99 -7.64 8.57 -11.11
CA ALA A 99 -8.65 9.62 -11.14
C ALA A 99 -10.06 9.04 -11.06
N GLY A 100 -10.34 7.96 -11.79
CA GLY A 100 -11.62 7.26 -11.74
C GLY A 100 -11.92 6.66 -10.35
N PHE A 101 -10.90 6.11 -9.68
CA PHE A 101 -11.04 5.63 -8.30
C PHE A 101 -11.37 6.77 -7.33
N LEU A 102 -10.64 7.89 -7.41
CA LEU A 102 -10.86 9.07 -6.56
C LEU A 102 -12.22 9.74 -6.83
N SER A 103 -12.67 9.80 -8.11
CA SER A 103 -14.00 10.29 -8.45
C SER A 103 -15.10 9.44 -7.82
N ALA A 104 -15.00 8.11 -7.96
CA ALA A 104 -15.99 7.21 -7.37
C ALA A 104 -15.98 7.25 -5.83
N LEU A 105 -14.80 7.45 -5.20
CA LEU A 105 -14.69 7.66 -3.76
C LEU A 105 -15.43 8.95 -3.35
N ARG A 106 -15.18 10.07 -4.07
CA ARG A 106 -15.88 11.34 -3.83
C ARG A 106 -17.38 11.18 -3.98
N GLU A 107 -17.85 10.58 -5.06
CA GLU A 107 -19.29 10.38 -5.33
C GLU A 107 -19.96 9.55 -4.22
N ARG A 108 -19.28 8.50 -3.72
CA ARG A 108 -19.77 7.70 -2.58
C ARG A 108 -19.83 8.53 -1.29
N ALA A 109 -18.80 9.35 -1.03
CA ALA A 109 -18.80 10.25 0.13
C ALA A 109 -19.92 11.27 0.04
N GLU A 110 -20.17 11.86 -1.14
CA GLU A 110 -21.28 12.78 -1.39
C GLU A 110 -22.64 12.09 -1.21
N ALA A 111 -22.79 10.86 -1.70
CA ALA A 111 -24.03 10.09 -1.53
C ALA A 111 -24.31 9.74 -0.06
N ALA A 112 -23.25 9.35 0.69
CA ALA A 112 -23.38 8.99 2.10
C ALA A 112 -23.68 10.16 3.03
N THR A 113 -23.20 11.37 2.69
CA THR A 113 -23.31 12.56 3.56
C THR A 113 -24.38 13.56 3.10
N GLY A 114 -24.80 13.49 1.84
CA GLY A 114 -25.65 14.53 1.22
C GLY A 114 -24.92 15.85 0.94
N LEU A 115 -23.60 15.90 1.18
CA LEU A 115 -22.77 17.08 0.95
C LEU A 115 -22.12 17.04 -0.43
N ARG A 116 -21.63 18.20 -0.91
CA ARG A 116 -20.79 18.31 -2.09
C ARG A 116 -19.37 18.66 -1.69
N PHE A 117 -18.40 17.93 -2.26
CA PHE A 117 -16.99 18.12 -1.95
C PHE A 117 -16.23 18.65 -3.17
N ARG A 118 -15.86 19.94 -3.13
CA ARG A 118 -15.03 20.60 -4.15
C ARG A 118 -13.55 20.57 -3.78
N ARG A 119 -13.24 20.52 -2.49
CA ARG A 119 -11.89 20.55 -1.95
C ARG A 119 -11.58 19.23 -1.25
N ALA A 120 -10.33 18.80 -1.36
CA ALA A 120 -9.82 17.65 -0.63
C ALA A 120 -8.58 18.03 0.21
N LEU A 121 -8.42 17.34 1.34
CA LEU A 121 -7.15 17.24 2.06
C LEU A 121 -6.71 15.78 1.98
N SER A 122 -5.61 15.52 1.29
CA SER A 122 -5.10 14.17 1.08
C SER A 122 -3.89 13.87 1.97
N GLY A 123 -3.86 12.66 2.52
CA GLY A 123 -2.62 12.10 3.07
C GLY A 123 -1.57 11.91 1.97
N ARG A 124 -0.31 12.17 2.34
CA ARG A 124 0.85 11.81 1.53
C ARG A 124 1.95 11.24 2.44
N PRO A 125 2.72 10.24 1.96
CA PRO A 125 3.90 9.78 2.68
C PRO A 125 4.93 10.91 2.76
N VAL A 126 5.87 10.81 3.70
CA VAL A 126 7.01 11.73 3.77
C VAL A 126 7.81 11.68 2.46
N ARG A 127 7.98 10.45 1.92
CA ARG A 127 8.61 10.22 0.61
C ARG A 127 7.90 9.10 -0.15
N PHE A 128 7.44 9.38 -1.36
CA PHE A 128 6.99 8.34 -2.30
C PHE A 128 8.16 7.51 -2.82
N HIS A 129 9.34 8.14 -3.01
CA HIS A 129 10.56 7.51 -3.52
C HIS A 129 11.79 7.95 -2.74
N SER A 130 12.26 7.13 -1.81
CA SER A 130 13.37 7.46 -0.91
C SER A 130 14.73 7.65 -1.60
N ARG A 131 14.96 6.98 -2.74
CA ARG A 131 16.24 7.01 -3.47
C ARG A 131 16.24 7.90 -4.72
N HIS A 132 15.12 8.51 -5.08
CA HIS A 132 14.94 9.26 -6.32
C HIS A 132 14.13 10.54 -6.08
N PRO A 133 14.76 11.66 -5.66
CA PRO A 133 14.06 12.91 -5.36
C PRO A 133 13.16 13.42 -6.50
N ASP A 134 13.62 13.29 -7.75
CA ASP A 134 12.83 13.73 -8.92
C ASP A 134 11.55 12.90 -9.08
N ARG A 135 11.61 11.60 -8.77
CA ARG A 135 10.42 10.74 -8.77
C ARG A 135 9.48 11.06 -7.64
N ASP A 136 10.00 11.47 -6.48
CA ASP A 136 9.21 11.90 -5.34
C ASP A 136 8.37 13.14 -5.68
N ALA A 137 9.00 14.17 -6.23
CA ALA A 137 8.30 15.37 -6.69
C ALA A 137 7.27 15.07 -7.78
N ARG A 138 7.62 14.19 -8.74
CA ARG A 138 6.69 13.74 -9.77
C ARG A 138 5.51 12.99 -9.20
N ALA A 139 5.70 12.11 -8.21
CA ALA A 139 4.63 11.37 -7.58
C ALA A 139 3.59 12.27 -6.92
N LEU A 140 4.03 13.35 -6.27
CA LEU A 140 3.13 14.36 -5.71
C LEU A 140 2.37 15.12 -6.80
N ALA A 141 3.04 15.48 -7.90
CA ALA A 141 2.40 16.13 -9.04
C ALA A 141 1.37 15.22 -9.71
N ASP A 142 1.71 13.95 -9.94
CA ASP A 142 0.82 12.93 -10.49
C ASP A 142 -0.43 12.77 -9.61
N LEU A 143 -0.26 12.65 -8.29
CA LEU A 143 -1.37 12.50 -7.36
C LEU A 143 -2.29 13.74 -7.39
N ARG A 144 -1.71 14.95 -7.39
CA ARG A 144 -2.47 16.20 -7.53
C ARG A 144 -3.27 16.22 -8.82
N ALA A 145 -2.66 15.85 -9.94
CA ALA A 145 -3.33 15.78 -11.24
C ALA A 145 -4.50 14.78 -11.21
N CYS A 146 -4.34 13.63 -10.56
CA CYS A 146 -5.42 12.64 -10.41
C CYS A 146 -6.61 13.19 -9.60
N TYR A 147 -6.36 13.96 -8.52
CA TYR A 147 -7.43 14.61 -7.75
C TYR A 147 -8.21 15.65 -8.59
N LEU A 148 -7.48 16.48 -9.33
CA LEU A 148 -8.12 17.48 -10.22
C LEU A 148 -8.94 16.80 -11.33
N ALA A 149 -8.39 15.74 -11.94
CA ALA A 149 -9.09 14.93 -12.95
C ALA A 149 -10.30 14.18 -12.35
N ALA A 150 -10.28 13.84 -11.05
CA ALA A 150 -11.42 13.27 -10.32
C ALA A 150 -12.53 14.31 -10.04
N GLY A 151 -12.33 15.59 -10.41
CA GLY A 151 -13.29 16.67 -10.32
C GLY A 151 -13.27 17.45 -9.01
N PHE A 152 -12.19 17.35 -8.22
CA PHE A 152 -11.93 18.32 -7.16
C PHE A 152 -11.39 19.62 -7.78
N GLU A 153 -11.80 20.76 -7.24
CA GLU A 153 -11.30 22.08 -7.64
C GLU A 153 -9.92 22.36 -7.07
N SER A 154 -9.65 21.82 -5.87
CA SER A 154 -8.33 21.90 -5.23
C SER A 154 -8.05 20.70 -4.32
N VAL A 155 -6.77 20.40 -4.16
CA VAL A 155 -6.29 19.43 -3.18
C VAL A 155 -5.07 19.97 -2.44
N ASP A 156 -5.13 19.91 -1.12
CA ASP A 156 -4.01 20.15 -0.23
C ASP A 156 -3.48 18.80 0.31
N PHE A 157 -2.23 18.79 0.78
CA PHE A 157 -1.58 17.58 1.27
C PHE A 157 -1.05 17.78 2.68
N CYS A 158 -1.29 16.78 3.53
CA CYS A 158 -0.70 16.65 4.87
C CYS A 158 0.14 15.37 4.91
N LEU A 159 1.24 15.37 5.65
CA LEU A 159 2.02 14.17 5.85
C LEU A 159 1.22 13.14 6.67
N GLU A 160 1.15 11.91 6.19
CA GLU A 160 0.42 10.81 6.84
C GLU A 160 0.81 10.63 8.33
N PRO A 161 2.12 10.62 8.69
CA PRO A 161 2.49 10.49 10.09
C PRO A 161 2.12 11.72 10.95
N GLU A 162 2.10 12.92 10.38
CA GLU A 162 1.62 14.12 11.10
C GLU A 162 0.12 14.01 11.39
N ALA A 163 -0.66 13.60 10.40
CA ALA A 163 -2.08 13.34 10.57
C ALA A 163 -2.31 12.25 11.64
N ALA A 164 -1.56 11.15 11.60
CA ALA A 164 -1.69 10.07 12.58
C ALA A 164 -1.41 10.54 14.02
N VAL A 165 -0.44 11.44 14.24
CA VAL A 165 -0.19 12.04 15.57
C VAL A 165 -1.39 12.85 16.03
N LEU A 166 -1.98 13.65 15.17
CA LEU A 166 -3.16 14.47 15.53
C LEU A 166 -4.36 13.61 15.93
N ALA A 167 -4.56 12.45 15.27
CA ALA A 167 -5.63 11.53 15.62
C ALA A 167 -5.46 10.88 16.99
N THR A 168 -4.23 10.76 17.50
CA THR A 168 -3.95 10.13 18.80
C THR A 168 -4.19 11.08 19.99
N HIS A 169 -4.63 12.30 19.73
CA HIS A 169 -5.00 13.33 20.70
C HIS A 169 -6.15 12.82 21.57
N GLY A 170 -5.87 12.22 22.68
CA GLY A 170 -6.87 11.64 23.61
C GLY A 170 -6.60 10.21 24.03
N LEU A 171 -5.62 9.50 23.44
CA LEU A 171 -5.26 8.14 23.85
C LEU A 171 -4.36 8.07 25.09
N GLY A 172 -4.42 9.10 25.97
CA GLY A 172 -3.73 9.06 27.26
C GLY A 172 -2.20 9.05 27.17
N GLY A 173 -1.64 9.65 26.11
CA GLY A 173 -0.20 9.82 25.94
C GLY A 173 0.34 10.71 27.04
N GLY A 174 1.16 10.16 27.95
CA GLY A 174 1.90 10.95 28.96
C GLY A 174 2.78 11.99 28.27
N ALA A 175 3.19 13.02 29.04
CA ALA A 175 4.17 13.98 28.56
C ALA A 175 5.44 13.29 28.11
N GLY A 176 6.08 13.78 27.05
CA GLY A 176 7.36 13.29 26.55
C GLY A 176 7.43 13.04 25.05
N VAL A 177 8.61 12.63 24.63
CA VAL A 177 8.90 12.37 23.21
C VAL A 177 8.34 11.02 22.78
N GLY A 178 7.62 11.02 21.66
CA GLY A 178 7.11 9.82 21.03
C GLY A 178 7.53 9.70 19.56
N LEU A 179 7.50 8.48 19.04
CA LEU A 179 7.75 8.16 17.63
C LEU A 179 6.53 7.46 17.05
N VAL A 180 5.94 8.04 16.01
CA VAL A 180 4.98 7.35 15.14
C VAL A 180 5.75 6.56 14.10
N VAL A 181 5.38 5.31 13.93
CA VAL A 181 5.88 4.40 12.89
C VAL A 181 4.69 3.93 12.09
N ASP A 182 4.46 4.55 10.95
CA ASP A 182 3.39 4.18 10.01
C ASP A 182 3.95 3.28 8.93
N VAL A 183 3.54 2.02 8.95
CA VAL A 183 3.94 1.03 7.93
C VAL A 183 2.74 0.70 7.08
N GLY A 184 2.63 1.44 5.99
CA GLY A 184 1.60 1.26 4.99
C GLY A 184 1.87 0.09 4.04
N GLY A 185 1.12 0.03 2.93
CA GLY A 185 1.34 -0.97 1.89
C GLY A 185 2.63 -0.77 1.10
N GLY A 186 3.06 0.49 0.86
CA GLY A 186 4.21 0.81 0.00
C GLY A 186 5.26 1.72 0.62
N THR A 187 4.99 2.32 1.78
CA THR A 187 5.91 3.24 2.48
C THR A 187 5.93 2.93 3.96
N THR A 188 7.04 3.30 4.61
CA THR A 188 7.16 3.38 6.06
C THR A 188 7.58 4.79 6.41
N ASP A 189 6.76 5.47 7.18
CA ASP A 189 6.96 6.85 7.59
C ASP A 189 7.16 6.94 9.10
N PHE A 190 8.07 7.83 9.50
CA PHE A 190 8.44 8.06 10.88
C PHE A 190 8.21 9.52 11.22
N SER A 191 7.52 9.81 12.32
CA SER A 191 7.41 11.16 12.87
C SER A 191 7.72 11.16 14.35
N LEU A 192 8.76 11.88 14.69
CA LEU A 192 9.14 12.17 16.07
C LEU A 192 8.33 13.38 16.54
N PHE A 193 7.69 13.25 17.68
CA PHE A 193 6.89 14.33 18.28
C PHE A 193 7.20 14.48 19.77
N ASP A 194 6.92 15.66 20.28
CA ASP A 194 6.92 15.96 21.71
C ASP A 194 5.52 16.43 22.12
N MET A 195 5.02 15.88 23.22
CA MET A 195 3.73 16.29 23.78
C MET A 195 3.94 17.49 24.70
N GLN A 196 3.53 18.68 24.24
CA GLN A 196 3.59 19.94 25.00
C GLN A 196 2.16 20.45 25.25
N ASP A 197 1.79 20.60 26.50
CA ASP A 197 0.46 21.10 26.91
C ASP A 197 -0.72 20.34 26.29
N GLY A 198 -0.56 19.04 26.12
CA GLY A 198 -1.58 18.18 25.51
C GLY A 198 -1.65 18.28 23.97
N GLN A 199 -0.75 19.06 23.32
CA GLN A 199 -0.66 19.18 21.87
C GLN A 199 0.61 18.50 21.33
N PRO A 200 0.52 17.69 20.27
CA PRO A 200 1.70 17.11 19.64
C PRO A 200 2.42 18.17 18.82
N ARG A 201 3.70 18.34 19.08
CA ARG A 201 4.62 19.13 18.27
C ARG A 201 5.52 18.20 17.50
N ILE A 202 5.46 18.20 16.17
CA ILE A 202 6.36 17.43 15.34
C ILE A 202 7.76 18.03 15.42
N LEU A 203 8.74 17.20 15.78
CA LEU A 203 10.15 17.57 15.89
C LEU A 203 10.90 17.25 14.60
N ALA A 204 10.61 16.10 13.99
CA ALA A 204 11.19 15.67 12.72
C ALA A 204 10.31 14.57 12.09
N SER A 205 10.36 14.48 10.77
CA SER A 205 9.78 13.38 10.00
C SER A 205 10.75 12.87 8.95
N SER A 206 10.68 11.57 8.68
CA SER A 206 11.36 10.91 7.54
C SER A 206 10.56 9.70 7.09
N GLY A 207 10.88 9.20 5.89
CA GLY A 207 10.20 8.03 5.35
C GLY A 207 11.06 7.28 4.35
N ILE A 208 10.76 5.99 4.20
CA ILE A 208 11.36 5.12 3.21
C ILE A 208 10.28 4.45 2.37
N ARG A 209 10.61 4.17 1.10
CA ARG A 209 9.76 3.37 0.23
C ARG A 209 9.98 1.89 0.54
N LEU A 210 9.30 1.44 1.56
CA LEU A 210 9.27 0.06 2.04
C LEU A 210 7.94 -0.13 2.75
N GLY A 211 7.19 -1.17 2.41
CA GLY A 211 5.91 -1.43 3.05
C GLY A 211 5.45 -2.87 2.88
N GLY A 212 4.19 -3.13 3.17
CA GLY A 212 3.59 -4.46 3.15
C GLY A 212 3.71 -5.18 1.81
N THR A 213 3.64 -4.44 0.68
CA THR A 213 3.80 -5.02 -0.67
C THR A 213 5.23 -5.45 -0.96
N ASP A 214 6.23 -4.80 -0.35
CA ASP A 214 7.63 -5.27 -0.44
C ASP A 214 7.83 -6.54 0.39
N PHE A 215 7.15 -6.66 1.53
CA PHE A 215 7.12 -7.89 2.32
C PHE A 215 6.46 -9.03 1.55
N ASP A 216 5.31 -8.77 0.90
CA ASP A 216 4.65 -9.75 0.02
C ASP A 216 5.56 -10.18 -1.11
N HIS A 217 6.24 -9.24 -1.76
CA HIS A 217 7.19 -9.51 -2.83
C HIS A 217 8.32 -10.44 -2.37
N ALA A 218 8.95 -10.18 -1.22
CA ALA A 218 10.03 -11.00 -0.69
C ALA A 218 9.55 -12.42 -0.31
N VAL A 219 8.37 -12.52 0.32
CA VAL A 219 7.75 -13.81 0.65
C VAL A 219 7.34 -14.56 -0.61
N SER A 220 6.82 -13.87 -1.62
CA SER A 220 6.46 -14.49 -2.91
C SER A 220 7.69 -15.10 -3.59
N LEU A 221 8.79 -14.34 -3.68
CA LEU A 221 10.04 -14.81 -4.30
C LEU A 221 10.66 -15.99 -3.57
N SER A 222 10.57 -16.04 -2.23
CA SER A 222 11.19 -17.09 -1.44
C SER A 222 10.34 -18.34 -1.28
N HIS A 223 9.00 -18.25 -1.39
CA HIS A 223 8.10 -19.38 -1.11
C HIS A 223 7.22 -19.79 -2.30
N ALA A 224 6.60 -18.84 -3.00
CA ALA A 224 5.66 -19.14 -4.09
C ALA A 224 6.37 -19.31 -5.44
N MET A 225 7.24 -18.39 -5.82
CA MET A 225 7.90 -18.38 -7.12
C MET A 225 8.78 -19.60 -7.38
N PRO A 226 9.48 -20.24 -6.40
CA PRO A 226 10.18 -21.50 -6.62
C PRO A 226 9.27 -22.63 -7.14
N LEU A 227 8.00 -22.67 -6.72
CA LEU A 227 7.01 -23.65 -7.22
C LEU A 227 6.63 -23.42 -8.68
N LEU A 228 6.94 -22.24 -9.21
CA LEU A 228 6.73 -21.81 -10.61
C LEU A 228 8.05 -21.81 -11.42
N GLY A 229 9.14 -22.35 -10.87
CA GLY A 229 10.41 -22.49 -11.57
C GLY A 229 11.45 -21.39 -11.32
N HIS A 230 11.19 -20.43 -10.40
CA HIS A 230 12.20 -19.45 -9.98
C HIS A 230 13.41 -20.14 -9.35
N GLY A 231 14.62 -19.79 -9.81
CA GLY A 231 15.86 -20.41 -9.36
C GLY A 231 16.14 -21.79 -9.97
N GLY A 232 15.30 -22.25 -10.91
CA GLY A 232 15.49 -23.48 -11.66
C GLY A 232 16.50 -23.35 -12.81
N GLU A 233 16.60 -24.40 -13.63
CA GLU A 233 17.56 -24.49 -14.73
C GLU A 233 16.87 -24.83 -16.06
N LEU A 234 17.41 -24.29 -17.16
CA LEU A 234 17.05 -24.58 -18.53
C LEU A 234 18.17 -25.41 -19.20
N ARG A 235 17.79 -26.35 -20.06
CA ARG A 235 18.71 -26.96 -21.02
C ARG A 235 19.10 -25.93 -22.06
N ARG A 236 20.34 -25.97 -22.54
CA ARG A 236 20.71 -25.16 -23.71
C ARG A 236 19.98 -25.66 -24.96
N GLU A 237 19.54 -24.75 -25.79
CA GLU A 237 18.95 -25.07 -27.08
C GLU A 237 19.96 -25.74 -28.02
N PHE A 238 21.25 -25.34 -27.91
CA PHE A 238 22.35 -25.91 -28.67
C PHE A 238 23.53 -26.27 -27.74
N GLY A 239 24.02 -27.50 -27.87
CA GLY A 239 25.18 -28.00 -27.13
C GLY A 239 24.87 -28.43 -25.69
N PRO A 240 25.87 -28.99 -25.00
CA PRO A 240 25.73 -29.45 -23.63
C PRO A 240 25.71 -28.28 -22.64
N GLY A 241 25.09 -28.50 -21.46
CA GLY A 241 25.12 -27.59 -20.33
C GLY A 241 23.72 -27.05 -19.97
N ARG A 242 23.67 -26.24 -18.91
CA ARG A 242 22.46 -25.67 -18.36
C ARG A 242 22.64 -24.16 -18.16
N LEU A 243 21.54 -23.45 -18.14
CA LEU A 243 21.45 -22.00 -17.88
C LEU A 243 20.44 -21.79 -16.75
N PRO A 244 20.62 -20.79 -15.88
CA PRO A 244 19.59 -20.47 -14.90
C PRO A 244 18.32 -19.94 -15.62
N VAL A 245 17.17 -20.23 -15.04
CA VAL A 245 15.91 -19.60 -15.46
C VAL A 245 16.02 -18.09 -15.25
N PRO A 246 15.76 -17.25 -16.27
CA PRO A 246 15.76 -15.80 -16.12
C PRO A 246 14.79 -15.34 -15.02
N PRO A 247 15.25 -14.58 -14.00
CA PRO A 247 14.40 -14.25 -12.85
C PRO A 247 13.36 -13.14 -13.13
N ALA A 248 13.52 -12.36 -14.19
CA ALA A 248 12.78 -11.11 -14.41
C ALA A 248 11.25 -11.31 -14.37
N LEU A 249 10.75 -12.35 -15.05
CA LEU A 249 9.32 -12.65 -15.10
C LEU A 249 8.76 -13.00 -13.72
N HIS A 250 9.48 -13.80 -12.93
CA HIS A 250 9.08 -14.15 -11.56
C HIS A 250 9.12 -12.94 -10.62
N VAL A 251 10.14 -12.08 -10.77
CA VAL A 251 10.27 -10.84 -10.00
C VAL A 251 9.09 -9.91 -10.30
N ASP A 252 8.69 -9.80 -11.56
CA ASP A 252 7.56 -8.95 -11.95
C ASP A 252 6.22 -9.57 -11.53
N LEU A 253 6.05 -10.90 -11.64
CA LEU A 253 4.85 -11.61 -11.18
C LEU A 253 4.66 -11.53 -9.66
N ALA A 254 5.75 -11.39 -8.89
CA ALA A 254 5.69 -11.20 -7.45
C ALA A 254 5.32 -9.76 -7.02
N ARG A 255 5.14 -8.83 -7.96
CA ARG A 255 4.81 -7.41 -7.69
C ARG A 255 3.37 -7.10 -8.05
N TRP A 256 2.58 -6.70 -7.06
CA TRP A 256 1.17 -6.37 -7.20
C TRP A 256 0.86 -5.45 -8.40
N GLU A 257 1.61 -4.36 -8.52
CA GLU A 257 1.39 -3.32 -9.53
C GLU A 257 1.78 -3.77 -10.95
N LYS A 258 2.58 -4.84 -11.08
CA LYS A 258 3.05 -5.33 -12.37
C LYS A 258 2.21 -6.49 -12.92
N ILE A 259 1.55 -7.25 -12.07
CA ILE A 259 0.77 -8.43 -12.45
C ILE A 259 -0.14 -8.18 -13.67
N PRO A 260 -0.97 -7.11 -13.72
CA PRO A 260 -1.89 -6.89 -14.84
C PRO A 260 -1.21 -6.66 -16.18
N PHE A 261 0.08 -6.32 -16.18
CA PHE A 261 0.84 -6.02 -17.39
C PHE A 261 1.58 -7.23 -17.96
N LEU A 262 1.55 -8.38 -17.27
CA LEU A 262 2.22 -9.62 -17.70
C LEU A 262 1.35 -10.47 -18.63
N TYR A 263 0.05 -10.23 -18.72
CA TYR A 263 -0.89 -11.01 -19.49
C TYR A 263 -0.90 -10.59 -20.96
N THR A 264 0.23 -10.85 -21.63
CA THR A 264 0.40 -10.56 -23.06
C THR A 264 0.78 -11.82 -23.84
N PRO A 265 0.37 -11.94 -25.12
CA PRO A 265 0.76 -13.10 -25.94
C PRO A 265 2.29 -13.27 -26.09
N GLU A 266 3.06 -12.18 -26.00
CA GLU A 266 4.52 -12.20 -26.07
C GLU A 266 5.12 -12.88 -24.83
N ILE A 267 4.75 -12.41 -23.63
CA ILE A 267 5.23 -12.95 -22.36
C ILE A 267 4.83 -14.43 -22.22
N LEU A 268 3.60 -14.78 -22.63
CA LEU A 268 3.14 -16.17 -22.62
C LEU A 268 4.00 -17.06 -23.53
N ARG A 269 4.32 -16.61 -24.76
CA ARG A 269 5.20 -17.36 -25.68
C ARG A 269 6.61 -17.53 -25.09
N ASP A 270 7.15 -16.51 -24.43
CA ASP A 270 8.48 -16.59 -23.80
C ASP A 270 8.48 -17.59 -22.64
N ALA A 271 7.43 -17.60 -21.80
CA ALA A 271 7.25 -18.59 -20.74
C ALA A 271 7.14 -20.02 -21.32
N GLN A 272 6.39 -20.21 -22.41
CA GLN A 272 6.27 -21.52 -23.10
C GLN A 272 7.64 -22.01 -23.64
N ARG A 273 8.46 -21.12 -24.21
CA ARG A 273 9.82 -21.48 -24.66
C ARG A 273 10.69 -21.89 -23.48
N MET A 274 10.64 -21.17 -22.36
CA MET A 274 11.37 -21.55 -21.14
C MET A 274 10.90 -22.91 -20.63
N ALA A 275 9.58 -23.15 -20.59
CA ALA A 275 9.03 -24.45 -20.15
C ALA A 275 9.47 -25.62 -21.03
N ALA A 276 9.59 -25.43 -22.34
CA ALA A 276 10.09 -26.46 -23.27
C ALA A 276 11.57 -26.84 -23.02
N LEU A 277 12.37 -25.88 -22.54
CA LEU A 277 13.80 -26.11 -22.22
C LEU A 277 14.04 -26.45 -20.74
N ALA A 278 13.02 -26.43 -19.90
CA ALA A 278 13.15 -26.60 -18.46
C ALA A 278 13.72 -27.97 -18.08
N VAL A 279 14.57 -27.98 -17.04
CA VAL A 279 14.96 -29.22 -16.36
C VAL A 279 13.79 -29.73 -15.52
N ASP A 280 13.13 -28.85 -14.76
CA ASP A 280 11.84 -29.11 -14.13
C ASP A 280 10.71 -28.52 -14.98
N GLY A 281 10.21 -29.29 -15.93
CA GLY A 281 9.12 -28.88 -16.83
C GLY A 281 7.80 -28.64 -16.09
N ARG A 282 7.57 -29.28 -14.93
CA ARG A 282 6.32 -29.11 -14.17
C ARG A 282 6.23 -27.71 -13.55
N ALA A 283 7.34 -27.23 -12.96
CA ALA A 283 7.38 -25.93 -12.33
C ALA A 283 7.17 -24.78 -13.34
N LEU A 284 7.90 -24.79 -14.46
CA LEU A 284 7.68 -23.79 -15.52
C LEU A 284 6.36 -23.98 -16.29
N GLY A 285 5.82 -25.20 -16.34
CA GLY A 285 4.46 -25.46 -16.84
C GLY A 285 3.41 -24.71 -16.02
N ARG A 286 3.52 -24.72 -14.68
CA ARG A 286 2.66 -23.92 -13.80
C ARG A 286 2.77 -22.41 -14.05
N LEU A 287 3.96 -21.91 -14.34
CA LEU A 287 4.14 -20.49 -14.71
C LEU A 287 3.37 -20.16 -15.98
N VAL A 288 3.39 -21.04 -16.98
CA VAL A 288 2.61 -20.90 -18.22
C VAL A 288 1.11 -20.88 -17.91
N ASP A 289 0.64 -21.79 -17.04
CA ASP A 289 -0.78 -21.84 -16.63
C ASP A 289 -1.17 -20.55 -15.88
N VAL A 290 -0.35 -20.05 -14.96
CA VAL A 290 -0.57 -18.77 -14.25
C VAL A 290 -0.72 -17.60 -15.22
N LEU A 291 0.10 -17.54 -16.26
CA LEU A 291 0.02 -16.44 -17.25
C LEU A 291 -1.17 -16.57 -18.19
N ARG A 292 -1.48 -17.82 -18.62
CA ARG A 292 -2.62 -18.09 -19.50
C ARG A 292 -3.95 -17.82 -18.82
N ASP A 293 -4.08 -18.27 -17.57
CA ASP A 293 -5.32 -18.25 -16.81
C ASP A 293 -5.39 -17.02 -15.85
N GLU A 294 -4.45 -16.08 -15.97
CA GLU A 294 -4.36 -14.80 -15.25
C GLU A 294 -4.35 -14.91 -13.70
N LEU A 295 -3.78 -15.99 -13.14
CA LEU A 295 -3.82 -16.34 -11.71
C LEU A 295 -2.80 -15.58 -10.82
N GLY A 296 -2.11 -14.58 -11.36
CA GLY A 296 -1.07 -13.85 -10.60
C GLY A 296 -1.60 -13.19 -9.33
N HIS A 297 -2.80 -12.61 -9.36
CA HIS A 297 -3.40 -12.01 -8.17
C HIS A 297 -3.86 -13.03 -7.13
N ASP A 298 -4.32 -14.21 -7.56
CA ASP A 298 -4.66 -15.32 -6.64
C ASP A 298 -3.44 -15.74 -5.82
N ILE A 299 -2.27 -15.82 -6.48
CA ILE A 299 -0.98 -16.09 -5.83
C ILE A 299 -0.64 -14.95 -4.86
N ALA A 300 -0.75 -13.70 -5.29
CA ALA A 300 -0.42 -12.55 -4.46
C ALA A 300 -1.29 -12.49 -3.19
N PHE A 301 -2.59 -12.72 -3.30
CA PHE A 301 -3.49 -12.83 -2.14
C PHE A 301 -3.16 -14.03 -1.25
N ALA A 302 -2.79 -15.17 -1.84
CA ALA A 302 -2.38 -16.34 -1.05
C ALA A 302 -1.11 -16.07 -0.26
N VAL A 303 -0.15 -15.36 -0.84
CA VAL A 303 1.10 -14.91 -0.20
C VAL A 303 0.80 -13.93 0.94
N GLU A 304 -0.01 -12.90 0.70
CA GLU A 304 -0.41 -11.92 1.73
C GLU A 304 -1.08 -12.63 2.93
N ARG A 305 -2.05 -13.50 2.67
CA ARG A 305 -2.71 -14.29 3.73
C ARG A 305 -1.74 -15.19 4.48
N GLY A 306 -0.87 -15.89 3.75
CA GLY A 306 0.14 -16.80 4.34
C GLY A 306 1.13 -16.03 5.23
N LYS A 307 1.61 -14.86 4.77
CA LYS A 307 2.48 -13.97 5.53
C LYS A 307 1.82 -13.53 6.85
N ILE A 308 0.59 -13.02 6.77
CA ILE A 308 -0.17 -12.55 7.95
C ILE A 308 -0.41 -13.70 8.92
N ALA A 309 -0.82 -14.87 8.43
CA ALA A 309 -1.06 -16.04 9.26
C ALA A 309 0.23 -16.52 9.94
N ALA A 310 1.34 -16.66 9.21
CA ALA A 310 2.62 -17.07 9.77
C ALA A 310 3.14 -16.10 10.83
N ASN A 311 2.99 -14.79 10.61
CA ASN A 311 3.36 -13.78 11.61
C ASN A 311 2.51 -13.91 12.89
N ARG A 312 1.22 -14.21 12.76
CA ARG A 312 0.30 -14.30 13.90
C ARG A 312 0.40 -15.61 14.69
N THR A 313 0.57 -16.74 13.98
CA THR A 313 0.47 -18.09 14.57
C THR A 313 1.79 -18.87 14.54
N GLY A 314 2.87 -18.27 14.03
CA GLY A 314 4.18 -18.92 13.93
C GLY A 314 4.34 -19.83 12.72
N SER A 315 3.27 -20.31 12.09
CA SER A 315 3.32 -21.15 10.88
C SER A 315 2.03 -21.08 10.08
N ALA A 316 2.14 -21.23 8.75
CA ALA A 316 1.02 -21.28 7.82
C ALA A 316 1.39 -22.03 6.54
N ARG A 317 0.46 -22.09 5.60
CA ARG A 317 0.69 -22.55 4.23
C ARG A 317 0.19 -21.52 3.25
N ILE A 318 1.01 -21.20 2.26
CA ILE A 318 0.63 -20.39 1.11
C ILE A 318 -0.02 -21.35 0.10
N SER A 319 -1.33 -21.33 -0.02
CA SER A 319 -2.06 -22.22 -0.92
C SER A 319 -2.05 -21.67 -2.34
N LEU A 320 -1.56 -22.46 -3.29
CA LEU A 320 -1.59 -22.20 -4.72
C LEU A 320 -2.58 -23.14 -5.44
N ALA A 321 -3.64 -23.54 -4.74
CA ALA A 321 -4.66 -24.45 -5.27
C ALA A 321 -5.32 -23.99 -6.58
N PRO A 322 -5.51 -22.68 -6.87
CA PRO A 322 -5.96 -22.21 -8.18
C PRO A 322 -5.03 -22.60 -9.34
N VAL A 323 -3.72 -22.70 -9.08
CA VAL A 323 -2.72 -23.11 -10.08
C VAL A 323 -2.71 -24.63 -10.26
N GLU A 324 -2.70 -25.36 -9.14
CA GLU A 324 -2.73 -26.82 -9.15
C GLU A 324 -3.33 -27.33 -7.82
N PRO A 325 -4.33 -28.25 -7.86
CA PRO A 325 -4.94 -28.79 -6.66
C PRO A 325 -3.91 -29.39 -5.70
N GLY A 326 -3.95 -28.96 -4.44
CA GLY A 326 -3.02 -29.40 -3.39
C GLY A 326 -1.64 -28.71 -3.39
N LEU A 327 -1.33 -27.87 -4.37
CA LEU A 327 -0.08 -27.11 -4.41
C LEU A 327 -0.05 -26.07 -3.28
N SER A 328 1.01 -26.08 -2.46
CA SER A 328 1.19 -25.09 -1.41
C SER A 328 2.65 -25.04 -0.93
N ALA A 329 3.08 -23.86 -0.47
CA ALA A 329 4.36 -23.68 0.19
C ALA A 329 4.18 -23.54 1.72
N PRO A 330 4.95 -24.27 2.53
CA PRO A 330 4.99 -24.01 3.97
C PRO A 330 5.71 -22.69 4.25
N ILE A 331 5.22 -21.94 5.23
CA ILE A 331 5.85 -20.73 5.73
C ILE A 331 5.81 -20.76 7.26
N THR A 332 6.96 -20.53 7.90
CA THR A 332 7.09 -20.45 9.35
C THR A 332 7.59 -19.09 9.78
N ALA A 333 7.50 -18.76 11.08
CA ALA A 333 8.09 -17.53 11.61
C ALA A 333 9.58 -17.39 11.25
N GLY A 334 10.34 -18.49 11.27
CA GLY A 334 11.76 -18.51 10.89
C GLY A 334 11.99 -18.21 9.40
N THR A 335 11.25 -18.88 8.49
CA THR A 335 11.40 -18.63 7.05
C THR A 335 10.86 -17.25 6.65
N LEU A 336 9.83 -16.76 7.33
CA LEU A 336 9.32 -15.40 7.17
C LEU A 336 10.36 -14.37 7.61
N ALA A 337 10.96 -14.55 8.80
CA ALA A 337 12.03 -13.67 9.29
C ALA A 337 13.23 -13.66 8.35
N ALA A 338 13.63 -14.83 7.81
CA ALA A 338 14.71 -14.93 6.83
C ALA A 338 14.39 -14.17 5.53
N ALA A 339 13.18 -14.33 4.99
CA ALA A 339 12.73 -13.61 3.79
C ALA A 339 12.74 -12.09 3.97
N LEU A 340 12.42 -11.60 5.18
CA LEU A 340 12.30 -10.18 5.49
C LEU A 340 13.56 -9.57 6.14
N SER A 341 14.63 -10.36 6.36
CA SER A 341 15.81 -9.94 7.14
C SER A 341 16.49 -8.68 6.61
N GLY A 342 16.52 -8.49 5.29
CA GLY A 342 17.10 -7.29 4.66
C GLY A 342 16.35 -5.99 4.91
N PHE A 343 15.10 -6.05 5.39
CA PHE A 343 14.29 -4.85 5.63
C PHE A 343 14.45 -4.29 7.04
N ARG A 344 14.81 -5.12 8.01
CA ARG A 344 14.97 -4.70 9.40
C ARG A 344 15.97 -3.55 9.54
N ALA A 345 17.15 -3.69 8.97
CA ALA A 345 18.18 -2.65 9.01
C ALA A 345 17.73 -1.33 8.35
N GLN A 346 16.90 -1.40 7.29
CA GLN A 346 16.36 -0.22 6.63
C GLN A 346 15.36 0.52 7.53
N ILE A 347 14.49 -0.21 8.22
CA ILE A 347 13.51 0.33 9.18
C ILE A 347 14.26 0.99 10.37
N GLU A 348 15.24 0.28 10.94
CA GLU A 348 16.04 0.77 12.05
C GLU A 348 16.85 2.03 11.67
N ALA A 349 17.48 2.03 10.49
CA ALA A 349 18.22 3.19 9.99
C ALA A 349 17.31 4.42 9.78
N ALA A 350 16.11 4.23 9.23
CA ALA A 350 15.17 5.33 9.02
C ALA A 350 14.63 5.92 10.34
N ALA A 351 14.35 5.06 11.33
CA ALA A 351 14.00 5.51 12.68
C ALA A 351 15.13 6.34 13.30
N MET A 352 16.37 5.87 13.22
CA MET A 352 17.54 6.58 13.74
C MET A 352 17.83 7.88 12.97
N GLU A 353 17.62 7.91 11.65
CA GLU A 353 17.71 9.15 10.85
C GLU A 353 16.71 10.20 11.37
N THR A 354 15.50 9.77 11.69
CA THR A 354 14.45 10.69 12.20
C THR A 354 14.87 11.31 13.54
N LEU A 355 15.39 10.51 14.45
CA LEU A 355 15.90 10.99 15.73
C LEU A 355 17.10 11.94 15.54
N GLY A 356 18.02 11.58 14.64
CA GLY A 356 19.19 12.39 14.32
C GLY A 356 18.85 13.79 13.81
N LYS A 357 17.80 13.92 12.99
CA LYS A 357 17.30 15.23 12.50
C LYS A 357 16.82 16.15 13.60
N ALA A 358 16.27 15.59 14.68
CA ALA A 358 15.82 16.34 15.84
C ALA A 358 16.89 16.47 16.94
N GLY A 359 18.04 15.82 16.81
CA GLY A 359 19.06 15.77 17.86
C GLY A 359 18.62 15.02 19.13
N ILE A 360 17.67 14.10 19.00
CA ILE A 360 17.08 13.34 20.12
C ILE A 360 17.77 11.98 20.26
N ALA A 361 18.17 11.65 21.51
CA ALA A 361 18.75 10.34 21.80
C ALA A 361 17.66 9.25 21.90
N PRO A 362 17.91 7.99 21.47
CA PRO A 362 16.92 6.91 21.51
C PRO A 362 16.29 6.69 22.91
N ARG A 363 17.06 6.81 23.97
CA ARG A 363 16.60 6.69 25.37
C ARG A 363 15.56 7.73 25.80
N THR A 364 15.41 8.82 25.03
CA THR A 364 14.43 9.88 25.32
C THR A 364 13.03 9.52 24.82
N VAL A 365 12.93 8.61 23.84
CA VAL A 365 11.67 8.15 23.30
C VAL A 365 10.93 7.32 24.36
N ARG A 366 9.73 7.77 24.75
CA ARG A 366 8.88 7.12 25.76
C ARG A 366 7.73 6.34 25.15
N HIS A 367 7.31 6.72 23.95
CA HIS A 367 6.16 6.12 23.28
C HIS A 367 6.53 5.80 21.83
N VAL A 368 6.20 4.58 21.37
CA VAL A 368 6.24 4.18 19.97
C VAL A 368 4.83 3.85 19.56
N MET A 369 4.30 4.57 18.59
CA MET A 369 2.95 4.38 18.06
C MET A 369 3.04 3.66 16.73
N LEU A 370 2.52 2.44 16.68
CA LEU A 370 2.51 1.60 15.47
C LEU A 370 1.20 1.83 14.72
N VAL A 371 1.29 2.37 13.52
CA VAL A 371 0.18 2.72 12.63
C VAL A 371 0.35 1.98 11.30
N GLY A 372 -0.75 1.71 10.61
CA GLY A 372 -0.72 0.92 9.37
C GLY A 372 -0.72 -0.59 9.62
N GLY A 373 -1.43 -1.35 8.76
CA GLY A 373 -1.60 -2.79 8.95
C GLY A 373 -0.31 -3.60 8.97
N SER A 374 0.72 -3.13 8.26
CA SER A 374 2.03 -3.79 8.21
C SER A 374 2.92 -3.49 9.41
N SER A 375 2.57 -2.50 10.25
CA SER A 375 3.27 -2.20 11.51
C SER A 375 3.15 -3.32 12.54
N LEU A 376 2.14 -4.18 12.38
CA LEU A 376 1.88 -5.33 13.25
C LEU A 376 2.78 -6.54 12.97
N MET A 377 3.65 -6.46 11.96
CA MET A 377 4.63 -7.51 11.67
C MET A 377 5.73 -7.54 12.75
N ASP A 378 6.12 -8.74 13.19
CA ASP A 378 7.17 -8.95 14.21
C ASP A 378 8.51 -8.32 13.79
N LEU A 379 8.76 -8.21 12.50
CA LEU A 379 9.87 -7.46 11.93
C LEU A 379 9.90 -6.02 12.47
N VAL A 380 8.76 -5.33 12.44
CA VAL A 380 8.64 -3.92 12.82
C VAL A 380 8.62 -3.76 14.34
N THR A 381 7.74 -4.53 15.01
CA THR A 381 7.62 -4.47 16.47
C THR A 381 8.94 -4.84 17.16
N GLY A 382 9.63 -5.86 16.66
CA GLY A 382 10.95 -6.29 17.17
C GLY A 382 12.08 -5.30 16.87
N ALA A 383 12.06 -4.62 15.71
CA ALA A 383 13.01 -3.54 15.42
C ALA A 383 12.84 -2.37 16.39
N MET A 384 11.59 -1.94 16.59
CA MET A 384 11.29 -0.83 17.54
C MET A 384 11.59 -1.21 18.98
N GLN A 385 11.30 -2.43 19.41
CA GLN A 385 11.66 -2.91 20.75
C GLN A 385 13.19 -2.93 20.97
N GLY A 386 13.95 -3.28 19.93
CA GLY A 386 15.42 -3.27 19.99
C GLY A 386 16.02 -1.87 20.09
N LEU A 387 15.46 -0.91 19.36
CA LEU A 387 15.93 0.48 19.36
C LEU A 387 15.48 1.27 20.60
N PHE A 388 14.26 0.99 21.09
CA PHE A 388 13.59 1.72 22.16
C PHE A 388 13.11 0.78 23.27
N PRO A 389 14.01 0.09 23.99
CA PRO A 389 13.62 -0.96 24.93
C PRO A 389 12.80 -0.46 26.12
N GLU A 390 12.92 0.82 26.48
CA GLU A 390 12.17 1.46 27.57
C GLU A 390 10.86 2.11 27.11
N ALA A 391 10.61 2.20 25.79
CA ALA A 391 9.43 2.86 25.26
C ALA A 391 8.20 1.92 25.32
N ILE A 392 7.04 2.51 25.63
CA ILE A 392 5.77 1.80 25.56
C ILE A 392 5.34 1.75 24.10
N GLN A 393 5.14 0.54 23.57
CA GLN A 393 4.58 0.37 22.23
C GLN A 393 3.06 0.40 22.26
N HIS A 394 2.47 1.34 21.52
CA HIS A 394 1.03 1.47 21.33
C HIS A 394 0.66 0.94 19.95
N ARG A 395 -0.36 0.06 19.91
CA ARG A 395 -0.99 -0.40 18.67
C ARG A 395 -2.30 0.34 18.53
N THR A 396 -2.34 1.35 17.67
CA THR A 396 -3.57 2.09 17.37
C THR A 396 -4.42 1.34 16.35
N GLU A 397 -5.68 1.78 16.13
CA GLU A 397 -6.49 1.28 15.01
C GLU A 397 -5.75 1.61 13.69
N ALA A 398 -5.09 0.58 13.17
CA ALA A 398 -4.01 0.71 12.20
C ALA A 398 -4.43 1.33 10.84
N PHE A 399 -5.74 1.38 10.55
CA PHE A 399 -6.23 1.75 9.21
C PHE A 399 -6.92 3.11 9.15
N THR A 400 -7.21 3.75 10.29
CA THR A 400 -8.05 4.96 10.32
C THR A 400 -7.39 6.16 10.98
N ALA A 401 -6.28 5.98 11.70
CA ALA A 401 -5.60 7.09 12.39
C ALA A 401 -5.21 8.23 11.42
N VAL A 402 -4.75 7.91 10.22
CA VAL A 402 -4.36 8.93 9.23
C VAL A 402 -5.59 9.74 8.79
N VAL A 403 -6.67 9.08 8.39
CA VAL A 403 -7.87 9.80 7.92
C VAL A 403 -8.54 10.61 9.01
N ASP A 404 -8.49 10.15 10.26
CA ASP A 404 -9.00 10.90 11.41
C ASP A 404 -8.24 12.20 11.63
N GLY A 405 -6.91 12.14 11.60
CA GLY A 405 -6.06 13.32 11.72
C GLY A 405 -6.20 14.28 10.55
N LEU A 406 -6.34 13.75 9.32
CA LEU A 406 -6.66 14.56 8.14
C LEU A 406 -8.00 15.28 8.31
N ALA A 407 -9.04 14.62 8.86
CA ALA A 407 -10.33 15.23 9.10
C ALA A 407 -10.21 16.37 10.12
N LEU A 408 -9.48 16.19 11.21
CA LEU A 408 -9.24 17.25 12.20
C LEU A 408 -8.53 18.46 11.56
N THR A 409 -7.45 18.20 10.79
CA THR A 409 -6.73 19.27 10.06
C THR A 409 -7.65 19.99 9.07
N ALA A 410 -8.48 19.26 8.33
CA ALA A 410 -9.44 19.84 7.38
C ALA A 410 -10.47 20.74 8.10
N GLY A 411 -10.93 20.35 9.29
CA GLY A 411 -11.82 21.16 10.13
C GLY A 411 -11.20 22.48 10.53
N ASP A 412 -9.95 22.47 10.99
CA ASP A 412 -9.21 23.69 11.37
C ASP A 412 -8.97 24.62 10.16
N MET A 413 -8.69 24.06 8.97
CA MET A 413 -8.56 24.85 7.73
C MET A 413 -9.87 25.52 7.34
N GLY A 414 -11.01 24.81 7.49
CA GLY A 414 -12.35 25.34 7.23
C GLY A 414 -12.72 26.48 8.17
N ALA A 415 -12.43 26.35 9.47
CA ALA A 415 -12.69 27.37 10.48
C ALA A 415 -11.91 28.68 10.23
N ARG A 416 -10.61 28.58 9.94
CA ARG A 416 -9.77 29.75 9.63
C ARG A 416 -10.22 30.52 8.39
N ASN A 417 -10.73 29.81 7.37
CA ASN A 417 -11.28 30.46 6.17
C ASN A 417 -12.61 31.16 6.45
N SER A 418 -13.44 30.66 7.36
CA SER A 418 -14.70 31.33 7.74
C SER A 418 -14.45 32.62 8.54
N ASP A 419 -13.44 32.62 9.41
CA ASP A 419 -13.10 33.81 10.21
C ASP A 419 -12.48 34.92 9.36
N ALA A 420 -11.75 34.58 8.28
CA ALA A 420 -11.20 35.56 7.34
C ALA A 420 -12.26 36.32 6.52
N PHE A 421 -13.45 35.70 6.32
CA PHE A 421 -14.55 36.35 5.61
C PHE A 421 -15.51 37.20 6.51
N HIS A 422 -15.29 37.15 7.85
CA HIS A 422 -16.13 37.91 8.81
C HIS A 422 -15.37 39.11 9.41
N SER A 423 -14.14 39.38 8.95
CA SER A 423 -13.29 40.47 9.42
C SER A 423 -13.08 41.61 8.40
N ASP A 424 -13.93 41.73 7.37
CA ASP A 424 -13.99 42.87 6.42
C ASP A 424 -15.28 43.66 6.55
#